data_641adeb8c7e8de063682f28d41a4fa80
#
_entry.id   641adeb8c7e8de063682f28d41a4fa80
#
_cell.length_a   1.000
_cell.length_b   1.000
_cell.length_c   1.000
_cell.angle_alpha   90.00
_cell.angle_beta   90.00
_cell.angle_gamma   90.00
#
_symmetry.space_group_name_H-M   'P 1'
#
loop_
_entity.id
_entity.type
_entity.pdbx_description
1 polymer ?
#
loop_
_entity_poly.entity_id
_entity_poly.type
_entity_poly.pdbx_seq_one_letter_code
_entity_poly.pdbx_strand_id
1 'polypeptide(L)'
;ERCIVVCRDDSPHGFMQQLTSFGWFPEPYVKKNLLHFVDGFSFRRKIPESSVPDYATLVKYPTDLDDVTETITSKIDELGLRNRGAVFIDSITELWFLNLKEPYRTVEYVKTWRAECSKERLIPMFCSHHYGLKIFEIYEELLEYIVDGIIDLRYEPNLMKVGLLVKQFRIRKLKGVHHDSNWTAFTITGEGIDLLKIKVKPTEKTEEQG
;
A
#
# COMPACT_ATOMS: atom_id res chain seq x y z
N GLU A 1 13.39 10.55 6.87
CA GLU A 1 12.06 11.17 6.69
C GLU A 1 11.03 10.39 7.52
N ARG A 2 9.90 11.01 7.85
CA ARG A 2 8.83 10.40 8.64
C ARG A 2 7.81 9.71 7.75
N CYS A 3 7.17 8.68 8.29
CA CYS A 3 6.18 7.89 7.59
C CYS A 3 4.97 7.61 8.50
N ILE A 4 3.78 7.67 7.94
CA ILE A 4 2.56 7.18 8.57
C ILE A 4 2.11 5.93 7.82
N VAL A 5 1.77 4.87 8.57
CA VAL A 5 1.11 3.67 8.05
C VAL A 5 -0.30 3.62 8.62
N VAL A 6 -1.29 3.65 7.73
CA VAL A 6 -2.70 3.50 8.09
C VAL A 6 -3.04 2.01 7.99
N CYS A 7 -3.20 1.38 9.13
CA CYS A 7 -3.49 -0.04 9.26
C CYS A 7 -4.99 -0.29 9.17
N ARG A 8 -5.44 -1.02 8.14
CA ARG A 8 -6.84 -1.39 7.92
C ARG A 8 -7.05 -2.89 7.92
N ASP A 9 -6.07 -3.65 7.41
CA ASP A 9 -6.14 -5.11 7.26
C ASP A 9 -5.56 -5.85 8.46
N ASP A 10 -4.67 -5.20 9.21
CA ASP A 10 -4.06 -5.72 10.44
C ASP A 10 -3.85 -4.61 11.47
N SER A 11 -3.51 -4.99 12.70
CA SER A 11 -3.13 -4.05 13.75
C SER A 11 -1.71 -3.50 13.54
N PRO A 12 -1.36 -2.33 14.11
CA PRO A 12 0.01 -1.84 14.13
C PRO A 12 1.02 -2.87 14.64
N HIS A 13 0.65 -3.64 15.67
CA HIS A 13 1.48 -4.70 16.22
C HIS A 13 1.70 -5.84 15.21
N GLY A 14 0.63 -6.30 14.55
CA GLY A 14 0.71 -7.34 13.52
C GLY A 14 1.57 -6.88 12.34
N PHE A 15 1.39 -5.65 11.89
CA PHE A 15 2.20 -5.06 10.82
C PHE A 15 3.71 -5.02 11.21
N MET A 16 4.03 -4.59 12.43
CA MET A 16 5.41 -4.61 12.93
C MET A 16 5.99 -6.03 12.99
N GLN A 17 5.20 -7.02 13.41
CA GLN A 17 5.62 -8.43 13.41
C GLN A 17 5.92 -8.94 11.99
N GLN A 18 5.08 -8.57 11.00
CA GLN A 18 5.33 -8.92 9.59
C GLN A 18 6.66 -8.34 9.10
N LEU A 19 6.93 -7.05 9.35
CA LEU A 19 8.22 -6.45 9.00
C LEU A 19 9.40 -7.20 9.65
N THR A 20 9.27 -7.52 10.93
CA THR A 20 10.30 -8.27 11.69
C THR A 20 10.53 -9.66 11.11
N SER A 21 9.47 -10.33 10.63
CA SER A 21 9.60 -11.65 9.99
C SER A 21 10.40 -11.62 8.68
N PHE A 22 10.47 -10.48 8.01
CA PHE A 22 11.35 -10.26 6.86
C PHE A 22 12.78 -9.87 7.25
N GLY A 23 13.07 -9.72 8.54
CA GLY A 23 14.36 -9.22 9.04
C GLY A 23 14.44 -7.67 9.07
N TRP A 24 13.31 -6.99 8.85
CA TRP A 24 13.22 -5.53 8.91
C TRP A 24 12.74 -5.13 10.30
N PHE A 25 13.55 -4.43 11.05
CA PHE A 25 13.29 -4.09 12.45
C PHE A 25 12.73 -2.66 12.57
N PRO A 26 11.41 -2.49 12.74
CA PRO A 26 10.76 -1.17 12.76
C PRO A 26 10.95 -0.40 14.07
N GLU A 27 11.28 -1.05 15.19
CA GLU A 27 11.33 -0.45 16.53
C GLU A 27 12.25 0.78 16.63
N PRO A 28 13.45 0.82 16.01
CA PRO A 28 14.28 2.01 16.03
C PRO A 28 13.65 3.23 15.37
N TYR A 29 12.82 3.02 14.34
CA TYR A 29 12.11 4.08 13.63
C TYR A 29 10.94 4.61 14.44
N VAL A 30 10.21 3.73 15.08
CA VAL A 30 9.13 4.06 16.02
C VAL A 30 9.68 4.89 17.18
N LYS A 31 10.76 4.44 17.85
CA LYS A 31 11.40 5.16 18.97
C LYS A 31 11.91 6.54 18.60
N LYS A 32 12.27 6.77 17.33
CA LYS A 32 12.73 8.05 16.80
C LYS A 32 11.59 8.92 16.23
N ASN A 33 10.34 8.52 16.40
CA ASN A 33 9.17 9.15 15.77
C ASN A 33 9.30 9.30 14.24
N LEU A 34 9.96 8.34 13.58
CA LEU A 34 10.07 8.28 12.13
C LEU A 34 9.00 7.40 11.49
N LEU A 35 8.40 6.51 12.26
CA LEU A 35 7.29 5.65 11.87
C LEU A 35 6.18 5.79 12.89
N HIS A 36 5.00 6.17 12.41
CA HIS A 36 3.78 6.28 13.21
C HIS A 36 2.65 5.49 12.54
N PHE A 37 1.75 4.93 13.34
CA PHE A 37 0.63 4.16 12.84
C PHE A 37 -0.69 4.91 13.09
N VAL A 38 -1.60 4.85 12.12
CA VAL A 38 -3.01 5.20 12.29
C VAL A 38 -3.77 3.88 12.29
N ASP A 39 -4.29 3.51 13.45
CA ASP A 39 -4.94 2.21 13.67
C ASP A 39 -6.43 2.28 13.37
N GLY A 40 -6.80 1.82 12.19
CA GLY A 40 -8.19 1.65 11.78
C GLY A 40 -8.66 0.19 11.81
N PHE A 41 -7.89 -0.72 12.43
CA PHE A 41 -8.21 -2.14 12.51
C PHE A 41 -8.67 -2.59 13.90
N SER A 42 -8.01 -2.11 14.96
CA SER A 42 -8.16 -2.66 16.32
C SER A 42 -9.51 -2.37 16.97
N PHE A 43 -10.35 -1.51 16.36
CA PHE A 43 -11.74 -1.31 16.80
C PHE A 43 -12.55 -2.63 16.89
N ARG A 44 -12.20 -3.63 16.07
CA ARG A 44 -12.80 -4.96 16.08
C ARG A 44 -12.60 -5.69 17.42
N ARG A 45 -11.55 -5.34 18.14
CA ARG A 45 -11.17 -5.94 19.43
C ARG A 45 -11.69 -5.19 20.64
N LYS A 46 -12.32 -4.01 20.45
CA LYS A 46 -12.78 -3.13 21.54
C LYS A 46 -11.69 -2.89 22.59
N ILE A 47 -10.47 -2.63 22.14
CA ILE A 47 -9.36 -2.34 23.07
C ILE A 47 -9.55 -0.97 23.71
N PRO A 48 -9.22 -0.80 25.02
CA PRO A 48 -9.25 0.51 25.66
C PRO A 48 -8.25 1.48 25.02
N GLU A 49 -8.58 2.75 24.90
CA GLU A 49 -7.64 3.78 24.40
C GLU A 49 -6.32 3.80 25.19
N SER A 50 -6.38 3.53 26.48
CA SER A 50 -5.19 3.45 27.36
C SER A 50 -4.22 2.32 27.00
N SER A 51 -4.62 1.37 26.15
CA SER A 51 -3.77 0.29 25.66
C SER A 51 -3.19 0.56 24.28
N VAL A 52 -3.52 1.69 23.67
CA VAL A 52 -2.95 2.10 22.37
C VAL A 52 -1.52 2.59 22.62
N PRO A 53 -0.52 2.04 21.92
CA PRO A 53 0.86 2.48 22.10
C PRO A 53 1.07 3.92 21.63
N ASP A 54 2.03 4.64 22.21
CA ASP A 54 2.37 6.03 21.84
C ASP A 54 2.72 6.22 20.36
N TYR A 55 3.16 5.16 19.71
CA TYR A 55 3.47 5.16 18.28
C TYR A 55 2.26 4.94 17.37
N ALA A 56 1.06 4.81 17.93
CA ALA A 56 -0.16 4.61 17.18
C ALA A 56 -1.25 5.60 17.61
N THR A 57 -2.12 5.96 16.67
CA THR A 57 -3.34 6.74 16.91
C THR A 57 -4.53 5.91 16.46
N LEU A 58 -5.46 5.65 17.37
CA LEU A 58 -6.67 4.92 17.06
C LEU A 58 -7.65 5.80 16.29
N VAL A 59 -8.18 5.29 15.17
CA VAL A 59 -9.32 5.90 14.48
C VAL A 59 -10.58 5.64 15.30
N LYS A 60 -11.28 6.66 15.68
CA LYS A 60 -12.44 6.57 16.59
C LYS A 60 -13.62 5.88 15.92
N TYR A 61 -13.92 6.26 14.68
CA TYR A 61 -15.00 5.69 13.88
C TYR A 61 -14.47 5.13 12.54
N PRO A 62 -13.85 3.95 12.52
CA PRO A 62 -13.12 3.45 11.37
C PRO A 62 -13.98 3.11 10.13
N THR A 63 -15.31 3.06 10.29
CA THR A 63 -16.27 2.94 9.18
C THR A 63 -16.71 4.30 8.65
N ASP A 64 -16.40 5.38 9.36
CA ASP A 64 -16.62 6.74 8.92
C ASP A 64 -15.37 7.27 8.21
N LEU A 65 -15.51 7.52 6.92
CA LEU A 65 -14.39 7.95 6.09
C LEU A 65 -13.97 9.40 6.39
N ASP A 66 -14.85 10.23 6.92
CA ASP A 66 -14.52 11.59 7.38
C ASP A 66 -13.59 11.51 8.59
N ASP A 67 -13.92 10.67 9.58
CA ASP A 67 -13.09 10.47 10.78
C ASP A 67 -11.72 9.87 10.43
N VAL A 68 -11.68 8.90 9.48
CA VAL A 68 -10.42 8.36 8.97
C VAL A 68 -9.56 9.45 8.33
N THR A 69 -10.18 10.29 7.49
CA THR A 69 -9.48 11.38 6.78
C THR A 69 -8.97 12.43 7.77
N GLU A 70 -9.78 12.85 8.71
CA GLU A 70 -9.41 13.81 9.76
C GLU A 70 -8.26 13.27 10.62
N THR A 71 -8.34 12.01 11.04
CA THR A 71 -7.26 11.36 11.81
C THR A 71 -5.94 11.37 11.05
N ILE A 72 -5.96 11.01 9.75
CA ILE A 72 -4.75 11.01 8.91
C ILE A 72 -4.19 12.43 8.76
N THR A 73 -5.02 13.40 8.37
CA THR A 73 -4.55 14.77 8.09
C THR A 73 -4.08 15.48 9.35
N SER A 74 -4.78 15.33 10.48
CA SER A 74 -4.35 15.86 11.76
C SER A 74 -3.02 15.27 12.20
N LYS A 75 -2.79 13.97 12.00
CA LYS A 75 -1.51 13.34 12.34
C LYS A 75 -0.38 13.78 11.42
N ILE A 76 -0.65 13.99 10.14
CA ILE A 76 0.32 14.58 9.20
C ILE A 76 0.79 15.96 9.70
N ASP A 77 -0.16 16.81 10.10
CA ASP A 77 0.12 18.17 10.55
C ASP A 77 0.84 18.16 11.91
N GLU A 78 0.39 17.34 12.88
CA GLU A 78 1.03 17.17 14.20
C GLU A 78 2.50 16.72 14.08
N LEU A 79 2.77 15.74 13.23
CA LEU A 79 4.12 15.21 13.02
C LEU A 79 4.99 16.09 12.11
N GLY A 80 4.44 17.17 11.54
CA GLY A 80 5.14 18.09 10.65
C GLY A 80 5.65 17.42 9.37
N LEU A 81 4.81 16.57 8.75
CA LEU A 81 5.19 15.80 7.56
C LEU A 81 5.13 16.61 6.27
N ARG A 82 4.51 17.80 6.26
CA ARG A 82 4.37 18.61 5.05
C ARG A 82 5.68 18.69 4.25
N ASN A 83 5.65 18.23 3.01
CA ASN A 83 6.82 18.15 2.10
C ASN A 83 8.03 17.33 2.63
N ARG A 84 7.79 16.41 3.60
CA ARG A 84 8.89 15.68 4.27
C ARG A 84 8.59 14.22 4.60
N GLY A 85 7.49 13.70 4.18
CA GLY A 85 7.09 12.36 4.60
C GLY A 85 6.33 11.60 3.54
N ALA A 86 5.78 10.48 3.96
CA ALA A 86 4.90 9.65 3.15
C ALA A 86 3.78 9.05 4.00
N VAL A 87 2.65 8.76 3.39
CA VAL A 87 1.55 8.01 3.99
C VAL A 87 1.34 6.72 3.19
N PHE A 88 1.22 5.60 3.89
CA PHE A 88 0.88 4.31 3.32
C PHE A 88 -0.45 3.84 3.92
N ILE A 89 -1.40 3.42 3.08
CA ILE A 89 -2.70 2.89 3.50
C ILE A 89 -2.76 1.42 3.09
N ASP A 90 -2.90 0.55 4.07
CA ASP A 90 -3.00 -0.90 3.90
C ASP A 90 -4.31 -1.40 4.54
N SER A 91 -5.39 -1.55 3.73
CA SER A 91 -5.56 -1.33 2.29
C SER A 91 -6.82 -0.50 1.97
N ILE A 92 -6.93 -0.02 0.71
CA ILE A 92 -8.18 0.54 0.19
C ILE A 92 -9.26 -0.56 0.08
N THR A 93 -8.88 -1.78 -0.21
CA THR A 93 -9.79 -2.92 -0.34
C THR A 93 -10.65 -3.07 0.91
N GLU A 94 -10.05 -2.97 2.10
CA GLU A 94 -10.80 -3.05 3.36
C GLU A 94 -11.79 -1.89 3.54
N LEU A 95 -11.45 -0.69 3.05
CA LEU A 95 -12.38 0.44 3.07
C LEU A 95 -13.63 0.16 2.22
N TRP A 96 -13.48 -0.50 1.08
CA TRP A 96 -14.62 -0.93 0.28
C TRP A 96 -15.49 -1.96 0.99
N PHE A 97 -14.87 -2.96 1.64
CA PHE A 97 -15.62 -3.96 2.42
C PHE A 97 -16.39 -3.34 3.57
N LEU A 98 -15.84 -2.34 4.22
CA LEU A 98 -16.54 -1.62 5.30
C LEU A 98 -17.66 -0.71 4.77
N ASN A 99 -17.61 -0.31 3.50
CA ASN A 99 -18.57 0.59 2.86
C ASN A 99 -19.31 -0.07 1.67
N LEU A 100 -19.63 -1.37 1.76
CA LEU A 100 -20.26 -2.14 0.67
C LEU A 100 -21.57 -1.54 0.15
N LYS A 101 -22.30 -0.80 0.97
CA LYS A 101 -23.55 -0.14 0.56
C LYS A 101 -23.31 1.06 -0.36
N GLU A 102 -22.17 1.71 -0.22
CA GLU A 102 -21.80 2.94 -0.93
C GLU A 102 -20.31 2.90 -1.35
N PRO A 103 -19.88 1.91 -2.17
CA PRO A 103 -18.45 1.73 -2.48
C PRO A 103 -17.88 2.91 -3.27
N TYR A 104 -18.71 3.69 -3.97
CA TYR A 104 -18.32 4.91 -4.63
C TYR A 104 -17.76 5.97 -3.67
N ARG A 105 -18.20 6.00 -2.41
CA ARG A 105 -17.64 6.91 -1.40
C ARG A 105 -16.14 6.71 -1.24
N THR A 106 -15.63 5.49 -1.26
CA THR A 106 -14.19 5.24 -1.17
C THR A 106 -13.43 5.90 -2.32
N VAL A 107 -14.00 5.91 -3.54
CA VAL A 107 -13.40 6.61 -4.70
C VAL A 107 -13.34 8.12 -4.45
N GLU A 108 -14.40 8.72 -3.91
CA GLU A 108 -14.42 10.16 -3.56
C GLU A 108 -13.39 10.49 -2.47
N TYR A 109 -13.21 9.62 -1.48
CA TYR A 109 -12.20 9.82 -0.44
C TYR A 109 -10.77 9.72 -0.97
N VAL A 110 -10.50 8.86 -1.95
CA VAL A 110 -9.19 8.85 -2.63
C VAL A 110 -8.92 10.18 -3.34
N LYS A 111 -9.95 10.80 -3.94
CA LYS A 111 -9.85 12.17 -4.49
C LYS A 111 -9.56 13.19 -3.40
N THR A 112 -10.28 13.11 -2.28
CA THR A 112 -10.08 13.99 -1.13
C THR A 112 -8.66 13.85 -0.58
N TRP A 113 -8.18 12.63 -0.36
CA TRP A 113 -6.81 12.39 0.11
C TRP A 113 -5.77 12.88 -0.89
N ARG A 114 -6.04 12.75 -2.21
CA ARG A 114 -5.15 13.33 -3.23
C ARG A 114 -5.11 14.85 -3.11
N ALA A 115 -6.23 15.52 -2.87
CA ALA A 115 -6.29 16.97 -2.69
C ALA A 115 -5.58 17.39 -1.38
N GLU A 116 -5.96 16.80 -0.27
CA GLU A 116 -5.50 17.17 1.08
C GLU A 116 -4.04 16.80 1.33
N CYS A 117 -3.60 15.63 0.91
CA CYS A 117 -2.26 15.13 1.18
C CYS A 117 -1.31 15.48 0.04
N SER A 118 -1.61 15.07 -1.19
CA SER A 118 -0.65 15.22 -2.29
C SER A 118 -0.56 16.66 -2.81
N LYS A 119 -1.67 17.41 -2.87
CA LYS A 119 -1.68 18.76 -3.44
C LYS A 119 -1.46 19.84 -2.38
N GLU A 120 -2.19 19.77 -1.27
CA GLU A 120 -2.11 20.79 -0.23
C GLU A 120 -0.87 20.60 0.66
N ARG A 121 -0.56 19.36 1.06
CA ARG A 121 0.55 19.05 1.99
C ARG A 121 1.83 18.59 1.30
N LEU A 122 1.80 18.35 -0.01
CA LEU A 122 2.92 17.86 -0.82
C LEU A 122 3.51 16.54 -0.29
N ILE A 123 2.62 15.62 0.10
CA ILE A 123 2.98 14.32 0.66
C ILE A 123 2.51 13.24 -0.30
N PRO A 124 3.39 12.33 -0.74
CA PRO A 124 2.97 11.15 -1.49
C PRO A 124 2.13 10.22 -0.59
N MET A 125 1.01 9.76 -1.14
CA MET A 125 0.20 8.70 -0.55
C MET A 125 0.31 7.44 -1.40
N PHE A 126 0.59 6.34 -0.74
CA PHE A 126 0.61 5.01 -1.32
C PHE A 126 -0.53 4.20 -0.73
N CYS A 127 -1.33 3.59 -1.58
CA CYS A 127 -2.44 2.77 -1.14
C CYS A 127 -2.28 1.37 -1.72
N SER A 128 -2.25 0.34 -0.87
CA SER A 128 -2.34 -1.03 -1.33
C SER A 128 -3.78 -1.35 -1.73
N HIS A 129 -3.92 -2.20 -2.75
CA HIS A 129 -5.21 -2.66 -3.22
C HIS A 129 -5.10 -4.09 -3.77
N HIS A 130 -6.05 -4.94 -3.41
CA HIS A 130 -6.20 -6.27 -3.98
C HIS A 130 -7.05 -6.19 -5.25
N TYR A 131 -6.37 -6.10 -6.40
CA TYR A 131 -6.98 -5.92 -7.71
C TYR A 131 -7.69 -7.18 -8.21
N GLY A 132 -8.77 -7.00 -8.99
CA GLY A 132 -9.48 -8.07 -9.68
C GLY A 132 -10.60 -8.73 -8.88
N LEU A 133 -11.05 -8.09 -7.81
CA LEU A 133 -12.29 -8.48 -7.13
C LEU A 133 -13.49 -8.01 -7.96
N LYS A 134 -14.23 -8.93 -8.60
CA LYS A 134 -15.34 -8.61 -9.51
C LYS A 134 -16.37 -7.62 -8.95
N ILE A 135 -16.58 -7.66 -7.64
CA ILE A 135 -17.53 -6.75 -6.97
C ILE A 135 -17.08 -5.28 -7.03
N PHE A 136 -15.78 -5.03 -7.25
CA PHE A 136 -15.19 -3.68 -7.25
C PHE A 136 -14.66 -3.25 -8.63
N GLU A 137 -14.80 -4.05 -9.67
CA GLU A 137 -14.20 -3.84 -11.00
C GLU A 137 -14.42 -2.42 -11.54
N ILE A 138 -15.66 -1.91 -11.51
CA ILE A 138 -15.96 -0.55 -11.96
C ILE A 138 -15.27 0.54 -11.12
N TYR A 139 -15.10 0.29 -9.83
CA TYR A 139 -14.44 1.25 -8.93
C TYR A 139 -12.92 1.21 -9.10
N GLU A 140 -12.36 0.07 -9.45
CA GLU A 140 -10.95 -0.10 -9.82
C GLU A 140 -10.62 0.75 -11.05
N GLU A 141 -11.45 0.71 -12.10
CA GLU A 141 -11.31 1.56 -13.29
C GLU A 141 -11.36 3.05 -12.94
N LEU A 142 -12.27 3.45 -12.03
CA LEU A 142 -12.35 4.83 -11.58
C LEU A 142 -11.09 5.26 -10.80
N LEU A 143 -10.54 4.40 -9.94
CA LEU A 143 -9.29 4.67 -9.24
C LEU A 143 -8.12 4.82 -10.22
N GLU A 144 -8.04 3.95 -11.22
CA GLU A 144 -7.02 4.07 -12.27
C GLU A 144 -7.03 5.42 -12.98
N TYR A 145 -8.21 6.00 -13.19
CA TYR A 145 -8.34 7.33 -13.76
C TYR A 145 -7.81 8.43 -12.82
N ILE A 146 -8.09 8.32 -11.51
CA ILE A 146 -7.84 9.36 -10.51
C ILE A 146 -6.37 9.43 -10.09
N VAL A 147 -5.75 8.27 -9.81
CA VAL A 147 -4.41 8.21 -9.20
C VAL A 147 -3.31 8.72 -10.15
N ASP A 148 -2.25 9.27 -9.57
CA ASP A 148 -1.13 9.80 -10.33
C ASP A 148 -0.11 8.71 -10.72
N GLY A 149 -0.07 7.58 -10.00
CA GLY A 149 0.78 6.45 -10.29
C GLY A 149 0.11 5.10 -9.98
N ILE A 150 0.51 4.06 -10.69
CA ILE A 150 0.07 2.67 -10.48
C ILE A 150 1.28 1.76 -10.57
N ILE A 151 1.48 0.98 -9.53
CA ILE A 151 2.47 -0.10 -9.47
C ILE A 151 1.72 -1.41 -9.39
N ASP A 152 1.86 -2.24 -10.41
CA ASP A 152 1.29 -3.58 -10.43
C ASP A 152 2.28 -4.59 -9.81
N LEU A 153 1.75 -5.51 -9.02
CA LEU A 153 2.46 -6.64 -8.43
C LEU A 153 1.82 -7.95 -8.89
N ARG A 154 2.63 -8.95 -9.24
CA ARG A 154 2.13 -10.29 -9.59
C ARG A 154 3.18 -11.37 -9.37
N TYR A 155 2.77 -12.63 -9.47
CA TYR A 155 3.68 -13.73 -9.80
C TYR A 155 3.83 -13.85 -11.31
N GLU A 156 5.04 -14.23 -11.79
CA GLU A 156 5.27 -14.47 -13.21
C GLU A 156 4.41 -15.66 -13.70
N PRO A 157 3.45 -15.43 -14.66
CA PRO A 157 2.42 -16.42 -14.95
C PRO A 157 2.94 -17.73 -15.56
N ASN A 158 4.01 -17.69 -16.36
CA ASN A 158 4.53 -18.87 -17.02
C ASN A 158 5.35 -19.73 -16.05
N LEU A 159 6.14 -19.12 -15.17
CA LEU A 159 6.88 -19.84 -14.15
C LEU A 159 5.95 -20.42 -13.09
N MET A 160 4.86 -19.71 -12.75
CA MET A 160 3.85 -20.22 -11.84
C MET A 160 3.19 -21.52 -12.35
N LYS A 161 2.97 -21.68 -13.67
CA LYS A 161 2.42 -22.91 -14.26
C LYS A 161 3.30 -24.14 -14.04
N VAL A 162 4.59 -23.95 -13.86
CA VAL A 162 5.56 -25.03 -13.59
C VAL A 162 6.00 -25.08 -12.11
N GLY A 163 5.23 -24.42 -11.22
CA GLY A 163 5.44 -24.48 -9.78
C GLY A 163 6.51 -23.51 -9.23
N LEU A 164 7.01 -22.59 -10.05
CA LEU A 164 8.00 -21.60 -9.63
C LEU A 164 7.32 -20.25 -9.35
N LEU A 165 7.42 -19.76 -8.11
CA LEU A 165 6.82 -18.51 -7.68
C LEU A 165 7.85 -17.37 -7.74
N VAL A 166 7.88 -16.66 -8.85
CA VAL A 166 8.72 -15.47 -9.04
C VAL A 166 7.86 -14.21 -8.97
N LYS A 167 8.15 -13.35 -8.01
CA LYS A 167 7.45 -12.07 -7.86
C LYS A 167 7.94 -11.08 -8.92
N GLN A 168 7.00 -10.31 -9.45
CA GLN A 168 7.29 -9.24 -10.41
C GLN A 168 6.53 -7.97 -10.02
N PHE A 169 7.11 -6.82 -10.34
CA PHE A 169 6.41 -5.54 -10.34
C PHE A 169 6.63 -4.81 -11.66
N ARG A 170 5.74 -3.85 -11.94
CA ARG A 170 5.95 -2.84 -12.99
C ARG A 170 5.33 -1.52 -12.59
N ILE A 171 5.84 -0.44 -13.13
CA ILE A 171 5.18 0.87 -13.07
C ILE A 171 4.28 0.97 -14.29
N ARG A 172 2.95 0.76 -14.10
CA ARG A 172 1.98 0.80 -15.21
C ARG A 172 1.62 2.23 -15.59
N LYS A 173 1.62 3.14 -14.63
CA LYS A 173 1.28 4.55 -14.80
C LYS A 173 2.12 5.41 -13.88
N LEU A 174 2.59 6.55 -14.41
CA LEU A 174 3.19 7.62 -13.61
C LEU A 174 3.01 8.93 -14.37
N LYS A 175 2.11 9.80 -13.88
CA LYS A 175 1.76 11.05 -14.56
C LYS A 175 2.94 12.01 -14.60
N GLY A 176 3.23 12.54 -15.81
CA GLY A 176 4.22 13.60 -16.01
C GLY A 176 5.68 13.14 -15.90
N VAL A 177 5.94 11.84 -15.79
CA VAL A 177 7.30 11.29 -15.67
C VAL A 177 7.48 10.11 -16.63
N HIS A 178 8.59 10.15 -17.38
CA HIS A 178 8.98 8.99 -18.20
C HIS A 178 9.38 7.85 -17.26
N HIS A 179 8.90 6.64 -17.55
CA HIS A 179 9.19 5.43 -16.75
C HIS A 179 9.23 4.19 -17.62
N ASP A 180 9.92 3.16 -17.14
CA ASP A 180 9.89 1.83 -17.73
C ASP A 180 8.65 1.07 -17.23
N SER A 181 7.84 0.58 -18.18
CA SER A 181 6.62 -0.19 -17.89
C SER A 181 6.82 -1.70 -17.99
N ASN A 182 8.06 -2.17 -18.18
CA ASN A 182 8.37 -3.60 -18.23
C ASN A 182 8.24 -4.27 -16.87
N TRP A 183 7.87 -5.55 -16.89
CA TRP A 183 7.85 -6.36 -15.69
C TRP A 183 9.27 -6.66 -15.21
N THR A 184 9.55 -6.33 -13.95
CA THR A 184 10.84 -6.57 -13.31
C THR A 184 10.66 -7.61 -12.21
N ALA A 185 11.45 -8.68 -12.26
CA ALA A 185 11.44 -9.71 -11.23
C ALA A 185 12.18 -9.25 -9.98
N PHE A 186 11.70 -9.65 -8.80
CA PHE A 186 12.33 -9.32 -7.53
C PHE A 186 12.16 -10.44 -6.49
N THR A 187 13.00 -10.39 -5.47
CA THR A 187 12.86 -11.17 -4.23
C THR A 187 12.88 -10.27 -3.02
N ILE A 188 12.34 -10.76 -1.91
CA ILE A 188 12.35 -10.08 -0.61
C ILE A 188 13.43 -10.76 0.24
N THR A 189 14.32 -9.97 0.80
CA THR A 189 15.43 -10.41 1.66
C THR A 189 15.40 -9.67 3.00
N GLY A 190 16.22 -10.07 3.95
CA GLY A 190 16.38 -9.35 5.21
C GLY A 190 16.94 -7.92 5.06
N GLU A 191 17.53 -7.60 3.91
CA GLU A 191 18.08 -6.27 3.61
C GLU A 191 17.13 -5.40 2.78
N GLY A 192 16.02 -5.98 2.29
CA GLY A 192 15.03 -5.26 1.50
C GLY A 192 14.56 -6.04 0.27
N ILE A 193 14.41 -5.34 -0.84
CA ILE A 193 13.95 -5.88 -2.11
C ILE A 193 15.13 -5.90 -3.09
N ASP A 194 15.47 -7.09 -3.59
CA ASP A 194 16.52 -7.29 -4.58
C ASP A 194 15.92 -7.55 -5.96
N LEU A 195 16.41 -6.82 -6.98
CA LEU A 195 15.99 -7.04 -8.37
C LEU A 195 16.67 -8.27 -8.96
N LEU A 196 15.90 -9.14 -9.58
CA LEU A 196 16.40 -10.34 -10.22
C LEU A 196 16.62 -10.11 -11.72
N LYS A 197 17.83 -10.39 -12.20
CA LYS A 197 18.12 -10.43 -13.64
C LYS A 197 17.80 -11.84 -14.18
N ILE A 198 16.62 -12.01 -14.79
CA ILE A 198 16.27 -13.28 -15.45
C ILE A 198 16.99 -13.33 -16.81
N LYS A 199 18.00 -14.18 -16.92
CA LYS A 199 18.59 -14.51 -18.21
C LYS A 199 17.71 -15.56 -18.89
N VAL A 200 16.87 -15.16 -19.84
CA VAL A 200 16.17 -16.10 -20.72
C VAL A 200 17.21 -16.61 -21.74
N LYS A 201 17.60 -17.89 -21.66
CA LYS A 201 18.33 -18.51 -22.77
C LYS A 201 17.33 -18.60 -23.93
N PRO A 202 17.71 -18.17 -25.15
CA PRO A 202 16.89 -18.42 -26.33
C PRO A 202 16.70 -19.94 -26.45
N THR A 203 15.46 -20.37 -26.57
CA THR A 203 15.16 -21.76 -26.93
C THR A 203 15.70 -21.97 -28.34
N GLU A 204 16.70 -22.85 -28.53
CA GLU A 204 17.12 -23.28 -29.85
C GLU A 204 15.90 -23.80 -30.60
N LYS A 205 15.56 -23.15 -31.71
CA LYS A 205 14.56 -23.68 -32.63
C LYS A 205 15.11 -25.02 -33.11
N THR A 206 14.49 -26.11 -32.70
CA THR A 206 14.69 -27.39 -33.33
C THR A 206 14.21 -27.22 -34.77
N GLU A 207 15.14 -27.10 -35.71
CA GLU A 207 14.83 -27.23 -37.15
C GLU A 207 14.30 -28.66 -37.35
N GLU A 208 13.00 -28.78 -37.57
CA GLU A 208 12.41 -29.97 -38.11
C GLU A 208 12.98 -30.13 -39.54
N GLN A 209 13.93 -31.04 -39.70
CA GLN A 209 14.29 -31.57 -41.00
C GLN A 209 13.17 -32.52 -41.42
N GLY A 210 12.32 -32.06 -42.35
CA GLY A 210 11.37 -32.86 -43.10
C GLY A 210 11.89 -33.18 -44.48
#